data_5738900ee20a237c23d84ce3089dd666
#
_entry.id   5738900ee20a237c23d84ce3089dd666
#
_cell.length_a   1.000
_cell.length_b   1.000
_cell.length_c   1.000
_cell.angle_alpha   90.00
_cell.angle_beta   90.00
_cell.angle_gamma   90.00
#
_symmetry.space_group_name_H-M   'P 1'
#
loop_
_entity.id
_entity.type
_entity.pdbx_description
1 polymer ?
#
loop_
_entity_poly.entity_id
_entity_poly.type
_entity_poly.pdbx_seq_one_letter_code
_entity_poly.pdbx_strand_id
1 'polypeptide(L)'
;MIPKEAIEIAYSFLHQKRNVYIHSTLDWQKDDIEYAIASYVNEMSDELLKAISDDKADFLKNHARFEEDITSAVNTLERMLELK
;
A
#
# COMPACT_ATOMS: atom_id res chain seq x y z
N MET A 1 10.32 14.92 7.59
CA MET A 1 10.38 13.72 8.44
C MET A 1 8.99 13.10 8.55
N ILE A 2 8.90 11.80 8.37
CA ILE A 2 7.60 11.12 8.41
C ILE A 2 7.30 10.70 9.85
N PRO A 3 6.16 11.12 10.42
CA PRO A 3 5.81 10.70 11.78
C PRO A 3 5.63 9.19 11.87
N LYS A 4 6.11 8.59 12.95
CA LYS A 4 5.95 7.15 13.14
C LYS A 4 4.48 6.72 13.11
N GLU A 5 3.61 7.54 13.68
CA GLU A 5 2.18 7.26 13.70
C GLU A 5 1.62 7.15 12.28
N ALA A 6 2.05 8.01 11.37
CA ALA A 6 1.62 7.95 9.97
C ALA A 6 2.07 6.64 9.32
N ILE A 7 3.29 6.20 9.63
CA ILE A 7 3.81 4.94 9.11
C ILE A 7 3.00 3.76 9.66
N GLU A 8 2.68 3.79 10.95
CA GLU A 8 1.89 2.73 11.58
C GLU A 8 0.49 2.62 10.97
N ILE A 9 -0.15 3.76 10.74
CA ILE A 9 -1.49 3.79 10.14
C ILE A 9 -1.43 3.22 8.73
N ALA A 10 -0.46 3.66 7.94
CA ALA A 10 -0.30 3.18 6.56
C ALA A 10 -0.02 1.68 6.54
N TYR A 11 0.85 1.22 7.42
CA TYR A 11 1.17 -0.20 7.50
C TYR A 11 -0.05 -1.03 7.84
N SER A 12 -0.79 -0.63 8.85
CA SER A 12 -1.99 -1.36 9.29
C SER A 12 -3.02 -1.45 8.15
N PHE A 13 -3.26 -0.33 7.47
CA PHE A 13 -4.21 -0.29 6.38
C PHE A 13 -3.78 -1.17 5.20
N LEU A 14 -2.56 -0.98 4.74
CA LEU A 14 -2.08 -1.70 3.56
C LEU A 14 -1.89 -3.18 3.84
N HIS A 15 -1.42 -3.54 5.03
CA HIS A 15 -1.24 -4.93 5.41
C HIS A 15 -2.59 -5.68 5.41
N GLN A 16 -3.61 -5.08 6.00
CA GLN A 16 -4.93 -5.67 6.03
C GLN A 16 -5.51 -5.82 4.62
N LYS A 17 -5.41 -4.77 3.81
CA LYS A 17 -5.91 -4.81 2.44
C LYS A 17 -5.17 -5.83 1.59
N ARG A 18 -3.85 -5.94 1.79
CA ARG A 18 -3.07 -6.95 1.07
C ARG A 18 -3.55 -8.35 1.40
N ASN A 19 -3.79 -8.64 2.68
CA ASN A 19 -4.28 -9.97 3.08
C ASN A 19 -5.60 -10.30 2.39
N VAL A 20 -6.54 -9.37 2.39
CA VAL A 20 -7.82 -9.60 1.74
C VAL A 20 -7.64 -9.76 0.24
N TYR A 21 -6.77 -8.94 -0.35
CA TYR A 21 -6.55 -8.95 -1.80
C TYR A 21 -6.00 -10.30 -2.29
N ILE A 22 -4.97 -10.82 -1.64
CA ILE A 22 -4.35 -12.06 -2.09
C ILE A 22 -5.21 -13.29 -1.82
N HIS A 23 -6.17 -13.20 -0.91
CA HIS A 23 -7.09 -14.29 -0.62
C HIS A 23 -8.44 -14.15 -1.34
N SER A 24 -8.64 -13.05 -2.06
CA SER A 24 -9.87 -12.84 -2.81
C SER A 24 -9.92 -13.72 -4.05
N THR A 25 -11.08 -14.34 -4.29
CA THR A 25 -11.29 -15.16 -5.47
C THR A 25 -12.21 -14.47 -6.49
N LEU A 26 -12.80 -13.34 -6.10
CA LEU A 26 -13.74 -12.60 -6.94
C LEU A 26 -13.10 -11.30 -7.43
N ASP A 27 -13.19 -11.07 -8.74
CA ASP A 27 -12.57 -9.87 -9.34
C ASP A 27 -13.12 -8.58 -8.78
N TRP A 28 -14.43 -8.52 -8.49
CA TRP A 28 -15.02 -7.30 -7.95
C TRP A 28 -14.48 -6.95 -6.57
N GLN A 29 -14.11 -7.95 -5.77
CA GLN A 29 -13.50 -7.71 -4.47
C GLN A 29 -12.12 -7.08 -4.64
N LYS A 30 -11.36 -7.59 -5.61
CA LYS A 30 -10.04 -7.04 -5.91
C LYS A 30 -10.15 -5.61 -6.42
N ASP A 31 -11.12 -5.35 -7.27
CA ASP A 31 -11.35 -4.01 -7.80
C ASP A 31 -11.69 -3.02 -6.68
N ASP A 32 -12.54 -3.44 -5.73
CA ASP A 32 -12.90 -2.61 -4.59
C ASP A 32 -11.66 -2.25 -3.74
N ILE A 33 -10.80 -3.23 -3.53
CA ILE A 33 -9.58 -3.00 -2.74
C ILE A 33 -8.65 -2.06 -3.49
N GLU A 34 -8.49 -2.26 -4.80
CA GLU A 34 -7.66 -1.38 -5.62
C GLU A 34 -8.18 0.06 -5.56
N TYR A 35 -9.48 0.24 -5.62
CA TYR A 35 -10.09 1.56 -5.54
C TYR A 35 -9.85 2.19 -4.17
N ALA A 36 -10.06 1.43 -3.10
CA ALA A 36 -9.87 1.92 -1.74
C ALA A 36 -8.42 2.35 -1.51
N ILE A 37 -7.48 1.56 -2.00
CA ILE A 37 -6.07 1.87 -1.84
C ILE A 37 -5.67 3.07 -2.70
N ALA A 38 -6.22 3.19 -3.90
CA ALA A 38 -5.95 4.35 -4.75
C ALA A 38 -6.40 5.64 -4.07
N SER A 39 -7.58 5.61 -3.45
CA SER A 39 -8.09 6.76 -2.69
C SER A 39 -7.18 7.10 -1.52
N TYR A 40 -6.75 6.08 -0.78
CA TYR A 40 -5.85 6.27 0.35
C TYR A 40 -4.51 6.87 -0.08
N VAL A 41 -3.96 6.36 -1.18
CA VAL A 41 -2.68 6.84 -1.72
C VAL A 41 -2.79 8.31 -2.13
N ASN A 42 -3.94 8.70 -2.70
CA ASN A 42 -4.15 10.10 -3.09
C ASN A 42 -4.19 11.04 -1.89
N GLU A 43 -4.57 10.54 -0.72
CA GLU A 43 -4.63 11.33 0.50
C GLU A 43 -3.34 11.24 1.32
N MET A 44 -2.48 10.30 0.97
CA MET A 44 -1.22 10.10 1.68
C MET A 44 -0.27 11.27 1.46
N SER A 45 0.57 11.58 2.46
CA SER A 45 1.57 12.62 2.29
C SER A 45 2.55 12.24 1.18
N ASP A 46 3.02 13.24 0.43
CA ASP A 46 3.97 13.01 -0.66
C ASP A 46 5.25 12.35 -0.16
N GLU A 47 5.69 12.75 1.03
CA GLU A 47 6.92 12.21 1.61
C GLU A 47 6.81 10.71 1.87
N LEU A 48 5.69 10.28 2.46
CA LEU A 48 5.48 8.88 2.75
C LEU A 48 5.28 8.07 1.46
N LEU A 49 4.49 8.61 0.54
CA LEU A 49 4.24 7.95 -0.75
C LEU A 49 5.55 7.74 -1.51
N LYS A 50 6.39 8.75 -1.52
CA LYS A 50 7.69 8.66 -2.19
C LYS A 50 8.57 7.60 -1.56
N ALA A 51 8.52 7.48 -0.24
CA ALA A 51 9.31 6.49 0.49
C ALA A 51 8.92 5.07 0.15
N ILE A 52 7.63 4.79 -0.06
CA ILE A 52 7.17 3.43 -0.34
C ILE A 52 7.07 3.12 -1.82
N SER A 53 6.95 4.13 -2.67
CA SER A 53 6.75 3.92 -4.11
C SER A 53 8.03 3.74 -4.90
N ASP A 54 9.16 4.11 -4.33
CA ASP A 54 10.46 4.05 -5.00
C ASP A 54 10.40 4.78 -6.37
N ASP A 55 9.75 5.96 -6.36
CA ASP A 55 9.62 6.85 -7.53
C ASP A 55 8.86 6.26 -8.70
N LYS A 56 8.09 5.20 -8.49
CA LYS A 56 7.24 4.64 -9.55
C LYS A 56 6.00 5.51 -9.73
N ALA A 57 5.79 6.00 -10.95
CA ALA A 57 4.71 6.93 -11.25
C ALA A 57 3.31 6.32 -11.07
N ASP A 58 3.17 5.04 -11.38
CA ASP A 58 1.88 4.33 -11.32
C ASP A 58 1.79 3.36 -10.14
N PHE A 59 2.53 3.64 -9.08
CA PHE A 59 2.57 2.77 -7.90
C PHE A 59 1.17 2.61 -7.31
N LEU A 60 0.75 1.35 -7.13
CA LEU A 60 -0.58 0.98 -6.63
C LEU A 60 -1.73 1.50 -7.50
N LYS A 61 -1.44 1.80 -8.76
CA LYS A 61 -2.43 2.24 -9.73
C LYS A 61 -2.49 1.34 -10.96
N ASN A 62 -1.56 0.41 -11.09
CA ASN A 62 -1.50 -0.50 -12.21
C ASN A 62 -2.07 -1.85 -11.79
N HIS A 63 -3.21 -2.23 -12.37
CA HIS A 63 -3.88 -3.48 -12.02
C HIS A 63 -2.96 -4.70 -12.19
N ALA A 64 -2.19 -4.75 -13.25
CA ALA A 64 -1.34 -5.91 -13.56
C ALA A 64 -0.23 -6.12 -12.53
N ARG A 65 0.22 -5.05 -11.86
CA ARG A 65 1.29 -5.11 -10.86
C ARG A 65 0.82 -4.77 -9.46
N PHE A 66 -0.49 -4.74 -9.25
CA PHE A 66 -1.03 -4.28 -7.98
C PHE A 66 -0.56 -5.14 -6.81
N GLU A 67 -0.58 -6.46 -6.96
CA GLU A 67 -0.15 -7.36 -5.89
C GLU A 67 1.33 -7.15 -5.56
N GLU A 68 2.17 -6.99 -6.56
CA GLU A 68 3.59 -6.72 -6.34
C GLU A 68 3.79 -5.38 -5.64
N ASP A 69 3.06 -4.36 -6.08
CA ASP A 69 3.20 -3.03 -5.53
C ASP A 69 2.77 -2.98 -4.06
N ILE A 70 1.64 -3.61 -3.73
CA ILE A 70 1.16 -3.59 -2.35
C ILE A 70 2.07 -4.42 -1.43
N THR A 71 2.62 -5.52 -1.95
CA THR A 71 3.58 -6.32 -1.19
C THR A 71 4.85 -5.52 -0.92
N SER A 72 5.34 -4.81 -1.93
CA SER A 72 6.51 -3.95 -1.78
C SER A 72 6.27 -2.85 -0.76
N ALA A 73 5.09 -2.23 -0.81
CA ALA A 73 4.74 -1.17 0.14
C ALA A 73 4.72 -1.70 1.57
N VAL A 74 4.08 -2.85 1.79
CA VAL A 74 4.01 -3.45 3.12
C VAL A 74 5.40 -3.79 3.63
N ASN A 75 6.24 -4.37 2.79
CA ASN A 75 7.61 -4.73 3.18
C ASN A 75 8.43 -3.50 3.54
N THR A 76 8.30 -2.42 2.78
CA THR A 76 8.99 -1.18 3.06
C THR A 76 8.55 -0.59 4.39
N LEU A 77 7.24 -0.59 4.65
CA LEU A 77 6.71 -0.08 5.90
C LEU A 77 7.15 -0.93 7.09
N GLU A 78 7.24 -2.25 6.92
CA GLU A 78 7.76 -3.13 7.97
C GLU A 78 9.20 -2.75 8.34
N ARG A 79 10.02 -2.48 7.32
CA ARG A 79 11.40 -2.07 7.57
C ARG A 79 11.47 -0.72 8.27
N MET A 80 10.60 0.21 7.87
CA MET A 80 10.55 1.53 8.49
C MET A 80 10.14 1.45 9.96
N LEU A 81 9.31 0.47 10.30
CA LEU A 81 8.85 0.25 11.68
C LEU A 81 9.75 -0.74 12.44
N GLU A 82 10.74 -1.29 11.78
CA GLU A 82 11.66 -2.27 12.38
C GLU A 82 10.95 -3.50 12.93
N LEU A 83 9.92 -3.98 12.18
CA LEU A 83 9.13 -5.14 12.59
C LEU A 83 9.74 -6.48 12.16
N LYS A 84 10.88 -6.45 11.51
CA LYS A 84 11.60 -7.65 11.13
C LYS A 84 12.84 -7.83 11.94
#